data_0f6032e121013bc0aaae4c30c323ad38
#
_entry.id   0f6032e121013bc0aaae4c30c323ad38
#
_cell.length_a   1.000
_cell.length_b   1.000
_cell.length_c   1.000
_cell.angle_alpha   90.00
_cell.angle_beta   90.00
_cell.angle_gamma   90.00
#
_symmetry.space_group_name_H-M   'P 1'
#
loop_
_entity.id
_entity.type
_entity.pdbx_description
1 polymer ?
#
loop_
_entity_poly.entity_id
_entity_poly.type
_entity_poly.pdbx_seq_one_letter_code
_entity_poly.pdbx_strand_id
1 'polypeptide(L)'
;IPGFNYRAHRYTEAYERLPQCLLLGTETASTVSSRGVYHWPVERKADVVAKDHQSSSYDVEVCNWSNTPDEDFALADDHPWTLGQFVWTGFDYLGEPTPYDTDAWPNHSSLFGIIDLASLPKDRYYLYRSQWKEGEKTLHILPHWTWPGREGQITPVFVYTNAPSAELFLNGKSLGRRMKNDSTTMHRYRLMWNDVVYEPGELRVVAYDKAGHKYAEASIRTAGKPDHLVLKAHYEPSLVADGDALSYVTVSLVDKDGNLCPQDGREVKFSVSGAGRFEAAANGDPTCLDSFQRPQMHLFSGMCTAIVRAGEKAGTLRLKATAAGVKGASLDIPVLPTTRQ
;
A
#
# COMPACT_ATOMS: atom_id res chain seq x y z
N ILE A 1 -30.42 -1.90 -12.01
CA ILE A 1 -29.19 -2.69 -12.28
C ILE A 1 -28.94 -3.56 -11.06
N PRO A 2 -28.86 -4.90 -11.22
CA PRO A 2 -28.54 -5.78 -10.10
C PRO A 2 -27.10 -5.59 -9.65
N GLY A 3 -26.91 -5.54 -8.32
CA GLY A 3 -25.60 -5.49 -7.66
C GLY A 3 -25.29 -6.83 -6.99
N PHE A 4 -24.04 -7.28 -7.12
CA PHE A 4 -23.57 -8.54 -6.53
C PHE A 4 -22.40 -8.28 -5.59
N ASN A 5 -22.54 -8.77 -4.36
CA ASN A 5 -21.46 -8.80 -3.39
C ASN A 5 -20.83 -10.20 -3.39
N TYR A 6 -19.55 -10.31 -3.75
CA TYR A 6 -18.76 -11.55 -3.68
C TYR A 6 -19.38 -12.77 -4.39
N ARG A 7 -20.09 -12.55 -5.49
CA ARG A 7 -20.78 -13.60 -6.25
C ARG A 7 -20.32 -13.68 -7.71
N ALA A 8 -19.02 -13.50 -7.94
CA ALA A 8 -18.40 -13.58 -9.26
C ALA A 8 -18.86 -14.80 -10.07
N HIS A 9 -18.93 -15.97 -9.41
CA HIS A 9 -19.39 -17.23 -10.00
C HIS A 9 -20.86 -17.22 -10.46
N ARG A 10 -21.66 -16.22 -10.08
CA ARG A 10 -23.06 -16.07 -10.46
C ARG A 10 -23.29 -15.10 -11.61
N TYR A 11 -22.28 -14.39 -12.08
CA TYR A 11 -22.46 -13.31 -13.04
C TYR A 11 -23.04 -13.78 -14.36
N THR A 12 -22.54 -14.86 -14.94
CA THR A 12 -23.05 -15.43 -16.21
C THR A 12 -24.50 -15.89 -16.06
N GLU A 13 -24.82 -16.63 -15.00
CA GLU A 13 -26.21 -17.07 -14.73
C GLU A 13 -27.14 -15.87 -14.58
N ALA A 14 -26.72 -14.85 -13.87
CA ALA A 14 -27.52 -13.65 -13.66
C ALA A 14 -27.73 -12.86 -14.97
N TYR A 15 -26.70 -12.72 -15.79
CA TYR A 15 -26.78 -12.10 -17.10
C TYR A 15 -27.81 -12.79 -18.00
N GLU A 16 -27.81 -14.11 -18.04
CA GLU A 16 -28.75 -14.90 -18.86
C GLU A 16 -30.20 -14.84 -18.37
N ARG A 17 -30.41 -14.72 -17.06
CA ARG A 17 -31.75 -14.77 -16.46
C ARG A 17 -32.40 -13.42 -16.19
N LEU A 18 -31.59 -12.38 -16.05
CA LEU A 18 -32.09 -11.04 -15.72
C LEU A 18 -32.34 -10.23 -16.99
N PRO A 19 -33.53 -9.60 -17.11
CA PRO A 19 -33.91 -8.89 -18.32
C PRO A 19 -33.07 -7.63 -18.59
N GLN A 20 -32.34 -7.14 -17.59
CA GLN A 20 -31.53 -5.94 -17.70
C GLN A 20 -30.22 -6.17 -18.52
N CYS A 21 -29.76 -7.40 -18.62
CA CYS A 21 -28.50 -7.77 -19.31
C CYS A 21 -27.29 -6.91 -18.91
N LEU A 22 -27.26 -6.46 -17.67
CA LEU A 22 -26.20 -5.62 -17.08
C LEU A 22 -26.03 -6.01 -15.62
N LEU A 23 -24.80 -5.99 -15.13
CA LEU A 23 -24.43 -6.30 -13.74
C LEU A 23 -23.42 -5.29 -13.21
N LEU A 24 -23.42 -5.15 -11.88
CA LEU A 24 -22.41 -4.37 -11.14
C LEU A 24 -21.89 -5.19 -9.96
N GLY A 25 -20.59 -5.27 -9.80
CA GLY A 25 -19.97 -5.76 -8.57
C GLY A 25 -20.07 -4.68 -7.49
N THR A 26 -21.01 -4.84 -6.56
CA THR A 26 -21.24 -3.82 -5.51
C THR A 26 -20.32 -3.99 -4.31
N GLU A 27 -19.75 -5.17 -4.11
CA GLU A 27 -18.57 -5.42 -3.27
C GLU A 27 -17.76 -6.56 -3.88
N THR A 28 -16.48 -6.31 -4.11
CA THR A 28 -15.55 -7.28 -4.72
C THR A 28 -14.25 -7.35 -3.94
N ALA A 29 -13.50 -8.43 -4.16
CA ALA A 29 -12.11 -8.61 -3.75
C ALA A 29 -11.83 -8.23 -2.29
N SER A 30 -12.52 -8.86 -1.31
CA SER A 30 -12.07 -8.82 0.10
C SER A 30 -10.75 -9.57 0.25
N THR A 31 -9.73 -9.06 -0.42
CA THR A 31 -8.33 -9.48 -0.31
C THR A 31 -7.74 -8.80 0.91
N VAL A 32 -7.02 -9.54 1.72
CA VAL A 32 -6.41 -9.03 2.96
C VAL A 32 -4.91 -8.82 2.78
N SER A 33 -4.38 -7.75 3.33
CA SER A 33 -2.95 -7.48 3.39
C SER A 33 -2.60 -6.46 4.46
N SER A 34 -1.39 -6.57 5.00
CA SER A 34 -0.77 -5.58 5.89
C SER A 34 0.38 -4.91 5.15
N ARG A 35 0.45 -3.58 5.16
CA ARG A 35 1.47 -2.83 4.43
C ARG A 35 2.90 -3.26 4.79
N GLY A 36 3.66 -3.71 3.78
CA GLY A 36 5.08 -4.06 3.92
C GLY A 36 5.35 -5.35 4.68
N VAL A 37 4.33 -6.19 4.89
CA VAL A 37 4.47 -7.53 5.50
C VAL A 37 4.43 -8.60 4.41
N TYR A 38 5.31 -9.58 4.49
CA TYR A 38 5.39 -10.63 3.48
C TYR A 38 5.62 -11.99 4.14
N HIS A 39 4.79 -12.97 3.76
CA HIS A 39 4.88 -14.35 4.24
C HIS A 39 5.28 -15.28 3.10
N TRP A 40 5.99 -16.35 3.44
CA TRP A 40 6.44 -17.39 2.52
C TRP A 40 6.00 -18.77 3.00
N PRO A 41 5.74 -19.73 2.11
CA PRO A 41 5.71 -19.60 0.65
C PRO A 41 4.56 -18.71 0.17
N VAL A 42 4.74 -18.09 -1.01
CA VAL A 42 3.70 -17.26 -1.64
C VAL A 42 2.70 -18.17 -2.33
N GLU A 43 1.54 -18.32 -1.73
CA GLU A 43 0.45 -19.18 -2.21
C GLU A 43 -0.90 -18.49 -2.00
N ARG A 44 -1.85 -18.72 -2.95
CA ARG A 44 -3.21 -18.26 -2.75
C ARG A 44 -3.85 -19.03 -1.59
N LYS A 45 -4.34 -18.30 -0.59
CA LYS A 45 -4.96 -18.89 0.60
C LYS A 45 -6.19 -18.09 1.00
N ALA A 46 -7.17 -18.80 1.57
CA ALA A 46 -8.33 -18.18 2.19
C ALA A 46 -8.24 -18.32 3.72
N ASP A 47 -8.71 -17.28 4.43
CA ASP A 47 -8.82 -17.23 5.89
C ASP A 47 -7.51 -17.59 6.62
N VAL A 48 -6.39 -17.01 6.15
CA VAL A 48 -5.09 -17.24 6.77
C VAL A 48 -5.01 -16.55 8.11
N VAL A 49 -4.72 -17.30 9.15
CA VAL A 49 -4.45 -16.80 10.51
C VAL A 49 -2.96 -16.93 10.78
N ALA A 50 -2.21 -15.86 10.55
CA ALA A 50 -0.78 -15.83 10.82
C ALA A 50 -0.49 -15.53 12.30
N LYS A 51 0.64 -16.04 12.82
CA LYS A 51 1.03 -15.87 14.23
C LYS A 51 1.29 -14.41 14.63
N ASP A 52 1.70 -13.59 13.66
CA ASP A 52 1.97 -12.17 13.83
C ASP A 52 0.72 -11.30 13.68
N HIS A 53 -0.46 -11.89 13.46
CA HIS A 53 -1.71 -11.20 13.19
C HIS A 53 -1.64 -10.23 12.01
N GLN A 54 -0.79 -10.53 11.03
CA GLN A 54 -0.64 -9.79 9.77
C GLN A 54 -1.06 -10.64 8.59
N SER A 55 -1.27 -10.03 7.44
CA SER A 55 -1.53 -10.71 6.17
C SER A 55 -0.53 -10.27 5.11
N SER A 56 -0.18 -11.19 4.22
CA SER A 56 0.90 -10.96 3.25
C SER A 56 0.53 -9.94 2.18
N SER A 57 1.42 -8.98 1.92
CA SER A 57 1.30 -7.97 0.87
C SER A 57 1.54 -8.48 -0.55
N TYR A 58 1.74 -9.77 -0.74
CA TYR A 58 1.72 -10.35 -2.09
C TYR A 58 0.31 -10.36 -2.73
N ASP A 59 -0.73 -9.97 -1.97
CA ASP A 59 -2.13 -9.88 -2.43
C ASP A 59 -2.65 -11.21 -2.98
N VAL A 60 -2.38 -12.28 -2.26
CA VAL A 60 -2.81 -13.65 -2.57
C VAL A 60 -3.64 -14.28 -1.44
N GLU A 61 -3.84 -13.54 -0.35
CA GLU A 61 -4.66 -13.95 0.79
C GLU A 61 -6.04 -13.29 0.70
N VAL A 62 -7.10 -14.07 0.85
CA VAL A 62 -8.50 -13.65 0.69
C VAL A 62 -9.36 -14.20 1.81
N CYS A 63 -10.56 -13.64 1.98
CA CYS A 63 -11.60 -14.28 2.79
C CYS A 63 -12.32 -15.37 1.99
N ASN A 64 -12.89 -16.37 2.67
CA ASN A 64 -13.51 -17.55 2.04
C ASN A 64 -14.71 -17.19 1.14
N TRP A 65 -15.33 -16.04 1.34
CA TRP A 65 -16.44 -15.56 0.52
C TRP A 65 -15.99 -14.72 -0.69
N SER A 66 -14.70 -14.52 -0.87
CA SER A 66 -14.15 -13.57 -1.84
C SER A 66 -13.07 -14.18 -2.75
N ASN A 67 -12.40 -13.34 -3.50
CA ASN A 67 -11.40 -13.67 -4.51
C ASN A 67 -10.30 -12.60 -4.57
N THR A 68 -9.27 -12.85 -5.36
CA THR A 68 -8.19 -11.87 -5.60
C THR A 68 -8.64 -10.78 -6.58
N PRO A 69 -8.00 -9.60 -6.57
CA PRO A 69 -8.28 -8.55 -7.54
C PRO A 69 -8.15 -9.01 -9.00
N ASP A 70 -7.19 -9.89 -9.27
CA ASP A 70 -6.94 -10.44 -10.62
C ASP A 70 -8.15 -11.20 -11.17
N GLU A 71 -8.84 -11.94 -10.30
CA GLU A 71 -10.04 -12.70 -10.67
C GLU A 71 -11.20 -11.75 -11.04
N ASP A 72 -11.34 -10.63 -10.30
CA ASP A 72 -12.36 -9.61 -10.59
C ASP A 72 -12.03 -8.79 -11.85
N PHE A 73 -10.75 -8.49 -12.09
CA PHE A 73 -10.32 -7.83 -13.33
C PHE A 73 -10.62 -8.72 -14.54
N ALA A 74 -10.25 -10.02 -14.47
CA ALA A 74 -10.51 -10.96 -15.55
C ALA A 74 -12.01 -11.08 -15.84
N LEU A 75 -12.83 -11.12 -14.79
CA LEU A 75 -14.29 -11.17 -14.95
C LEU A 75 -14.84 -9.95 -15.69
N ALA A 76 -14.36 -8.75 -15.33
CA ALA A 76 -14.78 -7.51 -15.99
C ALA A 76 -14.27 -7.43 -17.45
N ASP A 77 -13.06 -7.84 -17.72
CA ASP A 77 -12.47 -7.84 -19.07
C ASP A 77 -13.12 -8.86 -20.01
N ASP A 78 -13.46 -10.06 -19.46
CA ASP A 78 -14.04 -11.14 -20.24
C ASP A 78 -15.57 -10.97 -20.46
N HIS A 79 -16.22 -10.11 -19.68
CA HIS A 79 -17.66 -9.88 -19.70
C HIS A 79 -18.01 -8.39 -19.87
N PRO A 80 -18.07 -7.89 -21.12
CA PRO A 80 -18.28 -6.46 -21.41
C PRO A 80 -19.65 -5.92 -20.96
N TRP A 81 -20.57 -6.78 -20.58
CA TRP A 81 -21.86 -6.42 -19.96
C TRP A 81 -21.75 -6.15 -18.44
N THR A 82 -20.56 -6.33 -17.85
CA THR A 82 -20.27 -5.91 -16.48
C THR A 82 -19.94 -4.42 -16.46
N LEU A 83 -20.73 -3.63 -15.70
CA LEU A 83 -20.56 -2.18 -15.63
C LEU A 83 -19.31 -1.74 -14.85
N GLY A 84 -18.74 -2.65 -14.09
CA GLY A 84 -17.58 -2.39 -13.25
C GLY A 84 -17.75 -2.97 -11.84
N GLN A 85 -16.96 -2.46 -10.91
CA GLN A 85 -16.93 -2.98 -9.56
C GLN A 85 -16.61 -1.91 -8.51
N PHE A 86 -17.11 -2.12 -7.29
CA PHE A 86 -16.70 -1.42 -6.09
C PHE A 86 -15.94 -2.39 -5.19
N VAL A 87 -14.66 -2.15 -5.02
CA VAL A 87 -13.82 -3.02 -4.19
C VAL A 87 -14.10 -2.81 -2.70
N TRP A 88 -14.13 -3.90 -1.92
CA TRP A 88 -14.10 -3.83 -0.47
C TRP A 88 -12.67 -4.05 0.03
N THR A 89 -11.92 -2.97 0.46
CA THR A 89 -12.40 -1.58 0.49
C THR A 89 -11.24 -0.62 0.19
N GLY A 90 -11.53 0.69 0.08
CA GLY A 90 -10.51 1.70 -0.20
C GLY A 90 -9.51 1.87 0.94
N PHE A 91 -10.00 1.93 2.19
CA PHE A 91 -9.17 2.13 3.39
C PHE A 91 -9.42 1.02 4.40
N ASP A 92 -8.38 0.67 5.17
CA ASP A 92 -8.59 -0.07 6.40
C ASP A 92 -9.40 0.78 7.38
N TYR A 93 -10.15 0.14 8.26
CA TYR A 93 -10.99 0.78 9.26
C TYR A 93 -10.94 0.02 10.59
N LEU A 94 -11.17 0.72 11.68
CA LEU A 94 -11.25 0.11 13.00
C LEU A 94 -12.49 -0.77 13.12
N GLY A 95 -12.35 -1.86 13.84
CA GLY A 95 -13.33 -2.94 13.89
C GLY A 95 -13.12 -3.97 12.78
N GLU A 96 -13.92 -5.02 12.78
CA GLU A 96 -13.88 -6.12 11.79
C GLU A 96 -12.47 -6.64 11.48
N PRO A 97 -11.74 -7.15 12.48
CA PRO A 97 -10.36 -7.61 12.30
C PRO A 97 -10.32 -8.93 11.53
N THR A 98 -10.59 -8.89 10.25
CA THR A 98 -10.67 -10.05 9.35
C THR A 98 -9.30 -10.30 8.70
N PRO A 99 -8.84 -11.57 8.61
CA PRO A 99 -9.61 -12.83 8.78
C PRO A 99 -9.66 -13.39 10.22
N TYR A 100 -9.29 -12.65 11.23
CA TYR A 100 -9.07 -13.14 12.59
C TYR A 100 -10.35 -13.27 13.43
N ASP A 101 -11.45 -12.60 13.08
CA ASP A 101 -12.75 -12.63 13.76
C ASP A 101 -12.66 -12.29 15.26
N THR A 102 -13.30 -13.11 16.11
CA THR A 102 -13.43 -12.84 17.55
C THR A 102 -12.14 -13.02 18.33
N ASP A 103 -11.21 -13.83 17.85
CA ASP A 103 -9.92 -14.10 18.52
C ASP A 103 -8.78 -13.23 17.95
N ALA A 104 -9.14 -12.08 17.42
CA ALA A 104 -8.23 -11.20 16.69
C ALA A 104 -7.25 -10.42 17.58
N TRP A 105 -7.57 -10.20 18.86
CA TRP A 105 -6.76 -9.32 19.70
C TRP A 105 -5.28 -9.73 19.74
N PRO A 106 -4.34 -8.78 19.54
CA PRO A 106 -4.49 -7.33 19.49
C PRO A 106 -4.92 -6.73 18.15
N ASN A 107 -5.19 -7.53 17.12
CA ASN A 107 -5.71 -7.03 15.84
C ASN A 107 -7.12 -6.43 16.06
N HIS A 108 -7.30 -5.15 15.73
CA HIS A 108 -8.53 -4.40 15.95
C HIS A 108 -8.94 -3.57 14.72
N SER A 109 -8.25 -3.77 13.61
CA SER A 109 -8.50 -3.11 12.33
C SER A 109 -8.78 -4.12 11.23
N SER A 110 -9.59 -3.74 10.25
CA SER A 110 -9.70 -4.51 9.00
C SER A 110 -8.37 -4.55 8.25
N LEU A 111 -8.20 -5.57 7.39
CA LEU A 111 -7.04 -5.74 6.50
C LEU A 111 -7.44 -5.64 5.02
N PHE A 112 -8.68 -5.22 4.75
CA PHE A 112 -9.25 -5.14 3.39
C PHE A 112 -8.78 -3.94 2.58
N GLY A 113 -8.35 -2.86 3.25
CA GLY A 113 -8.01 -1.60 2.61
C GLY A 113 -6.96 -1.74 1.51
N ILE A 114 -7.14 -0.99 0.42
CA ILE A 114 -6.10 -0.73 -0.57
C ILE A 114 -5.04 0.22 0.03
N ILE A 115 -5.50 1.07 0.94
CA ILE A 115 -4.73 2.02 1.74
C ILE A 115 -4.91 1.64 3.22
N ASP A 116 -3.86 1.73 4.02
CA ASP A 116 -3.89 1.38 5.44
C ASP A 116 -4.52 2.48 6.33
N LEU A 117 -4.67 2.21 7.64
CA LEU A 117 -5.18 3.18 8.63
C LEU A 117 -4.35 4.46 8.74
N ALA A 118 -3.09 4.44 8.32
CA ALA A 118 -2.22 5.61 8.32
C ALA A 118 -2.32 6.42 7.01
N SER A 119 -3.29 6.12 6.15
CA SER A 119 -3.43 6.69 4.80
C SER A 119 -2.23 6.41 3.89
N LEU A 120 -1.50 5.33 4.14
CA LEU A 120 -0.37 4.90 3.33
C LEU A 120 -0.80 3.78 2.37
N PRO A 121 -0.42 3.87 1.08
CA PRO A 121 -0.79 2.85 0.10
C PRO A 121 -0.11 1.51 0.42
N LYS A 122 -0.88 0.42 0.35
CA LYS A 122 -0.37 -0.94 0.34
C LYS A 122 0.09 -1.32 -1.08
N ASP A 123 0.78 -2.45 -1.25
CA ASP A 123 1.22 -2.88 -2.60
C ASP A 123 0.03 -3.01 -3.56
N ARG A 124 -1.10 -3.50 -3.06
CA ARG A 124 -2.35 -3.65 -3.82
C ARG A 124 -2.88 -2.33 -4.43
N TYR A 125 -2.59 -1.18 -3.82
CA TYR A 125 -2.90 0.12 -4.43
C TYR A 125 -2.30 0.24 -5.84
N TYR A 126 -1.06 -0.20 -6.00
CA TYR A 126 -0.36 -0.13 -7.29
C TYR A 126 -0.87 -1.17 -8.28
N LEU A 127 -1.40 -2.32 -7.81
CA LEU A 127 -2.06 -3.29 -8.67
C LEU A 127 -3.34 -2.68 -9.27
N TYR A 128 -4.23 -2.11 -8.44
CA TYR A 128 -5.42 -1.40 -8.92
C TYR A 128 -5.08 -0.21 -9.80
N ARG A 129 -4.10 0.61 -9.41
CA ARG A 129 -3.65 1.76 -10.20
C ARG A 129 -3.16 1.33 -11.59
N SER A 130 -2.50 0.18 -11.69
CA SER A 130 -2.00 -0.34 -12.97
C SER A 130 -3.11 -0.76 -13.93
N GLN A 131 -4.32 -1.02 -13.42
CA GLN A 131 -5.49 -1.42 -14.22
C GLN A 131 -6.46 -0.24 -14.45
N TRP A 132 -6.66 0.61 -13.46
CA TRP A 132 -7.72 1.62 -13.49
C TRP A 132 -7.24 3.04 -13.82
N LYS A 133 -5.95 3.33 -13.72
CA LYS A 133 -5.42 4.67 -14.01
C LYS A 133 -4.80 4.71 -15.40
N GLU A 134 -5.65 4.87 -16.39
CA GLU A 134 -5.21 5.06 -17.77
C GLU A 134 -4.43 6.38 -17.93
N GLY A 135 -3.45 6.38 -18.82
CA GLY A 135 -2.64 7.56 -19.12
C GLY A 135 -1.51 7.86 -18.13
N GLU A 136 -1.50 7.23 -16.94
CA GLU A 136 -0.40 7.34 -15.97
C GLU A 136 0.44 6.08 -15.91
N LYS A 137 1.76 6.24 -15.94
CA LYS A 137 2.68 5.11 -15.82
C LYS A 137 2.69 4.58 -14.39
N THR A 138 2.43 3.28 -14.24
CA THR A 138 2.60 2.56 -12.98
C THR A 138 3.73 1.56 -13.11
N LEU A 139 4.66 1.59 -12.15
CA LEU A 139 5.72 0.60 -12.01
C LEU A 139 6.05 0.47 -10.53
N HIS A 140 5.70 -0.64 -9.92
CA HIS A 140 5.87 -0.92 -8.50
C HIS A 140 6.49 -2.29 -8.30
N ILE A 141 7.48 -2.37 -7.43
CA ILE A 141 8.25 -3.58 -7.12
C ILE A 141 7.88 -4.02 -5.71
N LEU A 142 7.53 -5.29 -5.54
CA LEU A 142 7.37 -5.93 -4.23
C LEU A 142 8.08 -7.29 -4.21
N PRO A 143 8.52 -7.75 -3.02
CA PRO A 143 8.53 -7.08 -1.71
C PRO A 143 9.61 -5.98 -1.64
N HIS A 144 9.66 -5.22 -0.54
CA HIS A 144 10.86 -4.43 -0.23
C HIS A 144 12.10 -5.35 -0.19
N TRP A 145 13.30 -4.78 -0.39
CA TRP A 145 14.51 -5.62 -0.55
C TRP A 145 15.46 -5.53 0.64
N THR A 146 14.91 -5.57 1.87
CA THR A 146 15.68 -5.57 3.13
C THR A 146 15.25 -6.74 3.99
N TRP A 147 15.96 -7.87 3.89
CA TRP A 147 15.62 -9.14 4.51
C TRP A 147 16.84 -9.76 5.21
N PRO A 148 17.34 -9.17 6.31
CA PRO A 148 18.48 -9.73 7.04
C PRO A 148 18.14 -11.14 7.53
N GLY A 149 19.05 -12.09 7.27
CA GLY A 149 18.90 -13.49 7.62
C GLY A 149 18.11 -14.35 6.60
N ARG A 150 17.75 -13.78 5.45
CA ARG A 150 17.15 -14.54 4.33
C ARG A 150 18.11 -14.77 3.17
N GLU A 151 19.37 -14.42 3.32
CA GLU A 151 20.40 -14.60 2.28
C GLU A 151 20.40 -16.05 1.76
N GLY A 152 20.35 -16.22 0.45
CA GLY A 152 20.29 -17.53 -0.20
C GLY A 152 18.90 -18.18 -0.25
N GLN A 153 17.86 -17.58 0.35
CA GLN A 153 16.50 -18.13 0.33
C GLN A 153 15.69 -17.56 -0.85
N ILE A 154 14.80 -18.37 -1.38
CA ILE A 154 13.87 -17.92 -2.43
C ILE A 154 12.95 -16.84 -1.86
N THR A 155 12.95 -15.69 -2.53
CA THR A 155 12.14 -14.52 -2.21
C THR A 155 11.51 -14.02 -3.51
N PRO A 156 10.28 -14.46 -3.84
CA PRO A 156 9.59 -14.07 -5.07
C PRO A 156 9.51 -12.55 -5.23
N VAL A 157 9.69 -12.06 -6.45
CA VAL A 157 9.54 -10.65 -6.80
C VAL A 157 8.37 -10.50 -7.76
N PHE A 158 7.40 -9.66 -7.37
CA PHE A 158 6.30 -9.28 -8.23
C PHE A 158 6.45 -7.83 -8.66
N VAL A 159 5.92 -7.54 -9.83
CA VAL A 159 5.91 -6.18 -10.38
C VAL A 159 4.51 -5.85 -10.87
N TYR A 160 3.96 -4.76 -10.33
CA TYR A 160 2.68 -4.21 -10.76
C TYR A 160 2.91 -3.04 -11.70
N THR A 161 2.45 -3.19 -12.92
CA THR A 161 2.64 -2.19 -13.99
C THR A 161 1.54 -2.29 -15.03
N ASN A 162 1.24 -1.17 -15.69
CA ASN A 162 0.39 -1.15 -16.89
C ASN A 162 1.17 -1.42 -18.17
N ALA A 163 2.50 -1.60 -18.11
CA ALA A 163 3.28 -2.09 -19.23
C ALA A 163 3.04 -3.60 -19.47
N PRO A 164 3.12 -4.10 -20.73
CA PRO A 164 2.93 -5.51 -21.06
C PRO A 164 4.09 -6.41 -20.63
N SER A 165 5.27 -5.85 -20.40
CA SER A 165 6.46 -6.64 -20.03
C SER A 165 7.45 -5.82 -19.23
N ALA A 166 8.31 -6.52 -18.47
CA ALA A 166 9.45 -5.91 -17.79
C ALA A 166 10.60 -6.91 -17.63
N GLU A 167 11.79 -6.39 -17.43
CA GLU A 167 13.00 -7.14 -17.10
C GLU A 167 13.47 -6.78 -15.69
N LEU A 168 13.75 -7.79 -14.89
CA LEU A 168 14.22 -7.65 -13.51
C LEU A 168 15.74 -7.84 -13.48
N PHE A 169 16.39 -7.01 -12.68
CA PHE A 169 17.83 -7.08 -12.43
C PHE A 169 18.08 -7.13 -10.90
N LEU A 170 18.96 -8.04 -10.49
CA LEU A 170 19.49 -8.09 -9.13
C LEU A 170 20.98 -7.79 -9.20
N ASN A 171 21.44 -6.75 -8.50
CA ASN A 171 22.84 -6.30 -8.49
C ASN A 171 23.43 -6.16 -9.91
N GLY A 172 22.65 -5.63 -10.85
CA GLY A 172 23.03 -5.43 -12.25
C GLY A 172 22.92 -6.67 -13.15
N LYS A 173 22.73 -7.87 -12.58
CA LYS A 173 22.53 -9.11 -13.34
C LYS A 173 21.06 -9.28 -13.71
N SER A 174 20.78 -9.49 -15.02
CA SER A 174 19.43 -9.77 -15.49
C SER A 174 18.93 -11.12 -14.96
N LEU A 175 17.71 -11.12 -14.43
CA LEU A 175 16.94 -12.30 -14.06
C LEU A 175 15.88 -12.65 -15.13
N GLY A 176 16.03 -12.03 -16.32
CA GLY A 176 15.19 -12.25 -17.48
C GLY A 176 13.97 -11.35 -17.55
N ARG A 177 13.43 -11.28 -18.76
CA ARG A 177 12.22 -10.53 -19.10
C ARG A 177 10.99 -11.41 -18.92
N ARG A 178 9.93 -10.85 -18.32
CA ARG A 178 8.61 -11.48 -18.22
C ARG A 178 7.59 -10.66 -19.02
N MET A 179 6.59 -11.35 -19.55
CA MET A 179 5.47 -10.76 -20.27
C MET A 179 4.18 -11.19 -19.62
N LYS A 180 3.21 -10.30 -19.53
CA LYS A 180 1.83 -10.64 -19.17
C LYS A 180 1.26 -11.61 -20.19
N ASN A 181 0.49 -12.61 -19.73
CA ASN A 181 -0.13 -13.63 -20.58
C ASN A 181 -1.35 -14.23 -19.88
N ASP A 182 -2.18 -14.93 -20.62
CA ASP A 182 -3.45 -15.47 -20.13
C ASP A 182 -3.34 -16.90 -19.53
N SER A 183 -2.15 -17.35 -19.16
CA SER A 183 -1.97 -18.68 -18.58
C SER A 183 -2.67 -18.85 -17.22
N THR A 184 -2.74 -17.77 -16.44
CA THR A 184 -3.56 -17.67 -15.21
C THR A 184 -4.02 -16.23 -15.06
N THR A 185 -5.05 -15.99 -14.23
CA THR A 185 -5.50 -14.62 -13.89
C THR A 185 -4.37 -13.77 -13.34
N MET A 186 -3.51 -14.32 -12.49
CA MET A 186 -2.36 -13.58 -11.95
C MET A 186 -1.36 -13.18 -13.04
N HIS A 187 -1.02 -14.07 -14.00
CA HIS A 187 -0.10 -13.75 -15.10
C HIS A 187 -0.67 -12.72 -16.08
N ARG A 188 -1.99 -12.57 -16.13
CA ARG A 188 -2.66 -11.56 -16.95
C ARG A 188 -2.42 -10.13 -16.45
N TYR A 189 -2.28 -9.95 -15.14
CA TYR A 189 -2.19 -8.64 -14.51
C TYR A 189 -0.88 -8.34 -13.79
N ARG A 190 -0.10 -9.36 -13.45
CA ARG A 190 1.16 -9.25 -12.70
C ARG A 190 2.33 -9.82 -13.51
N LEU A 191 3.51 -9.25 -13.29
CA LEU A 191 4.77 -9.84 -13.74
C LEU A 191 5.46 -10.46 -12.52
N MET A 192 5.84 -11.74 -12.60
CA MET A 192 6.29 -12.51 -11.45
C MET A 192 7.59 -13.25 -11.74
N TRP A 193 8.55 -13.15 -10.81
CA TRP A 193 9.79 -13.93 -10.73
C TRP A 193 9.75 -14.72 -9.43
N ASN A 194 9.34 -15.97 -9.50
CA ASN A 194 9.03 -16.79 -8.32
C ASN A 194 10.27 -17.46 -7.69
N ASP A 195 11.39 -17.44 -8.37
CA ASP A 195 12.62 -18.16 -8.05
C ASP A 195 13.81 -17.25 -7.72
N VAL A 196 13.54 -16.00 -7.40
CA VAL A 196 14.60 -15.04 -7.04
C VAL A 196 15.21 -15.42 -5.71
N VAL A 197 16.52 -15.68 -5.71
CA VAL A 197 17.28 -15.91 -4.50
C VAL A 197 17.67 -14.57 -3.90
N TYR A 198 17.34 -14.35 -2.63
CA TYR A 198 17.67 -13.10 -1.96
C TYR A 198 19.19 -12.93 -1.78
N GLU A 199 19.66 -11.82 -2.30
CA GLU A 199 20.99 -11.26 -2.05
C GLU A 199 20.81 -9.78 -1.72
N PRO A 200 21.47 -9.23 -0.65
CA PRO A 200 21.44 -7.80 -0.39
C PRO A 200 21.95 -6.98 -1.59
N GLY A 201 21.36 -5.82 -1.82
CA GLY A 201 21.76 -4.94 -2.91
C GLY A 201 20.60 -4.25 -3.58
N GLU A 202 20.61 -4.15 -4.91
CA GLU A 202 19.64 -3.46 -5.71
C GLU A 202 18.75 -4.42 -6.50
N LEU A 203 17.43 -4.29 -6.35
CA LEU A 203 16.47 -4.73 -7.36
C LEU A 203 16.13 -3.56 -8.27
N ARG A 204 16.31 -3.75 -9.58
CA ARG A 204 15.96 -2.77 -10.61
C ARG A 204 15.06 -3.42 -11.65
N VAL A 205 14.02 -2.72 -12.03
CA VAL A 205 13.06 -3.17 -13.06
C VAL A 205 13.01 -2.15 -14.17
N VAL A 206 13.11 -2.63 -15.40
CA VAL A 206 12.87 -1.85 -16.64
C VAL A 206 11.61 -2.40 -17.29
N ALA A 207 10.57 -1.60 -17.38
CA ALA A 207 9.34 -1.94 -18.07
C ALA A 207 9.39 -1.48 -19.52
N TYR A 208 8.72 -2.22 -20.41
CA TYR A 208 8.71 -1.98 -21.85
C TYR A 208 7.29 -1.92 -22.40
N ASP A 209 7.05 -1.04 -23.36
CA ASP A 209 5.81 -0.95 -24.11
C ASP A 209 5.64 -2.10 -25.12
N LYS A 210 4.52 -2.10 -25.86
CA LYS A 210 4.23 -3.11 -26.89
C LYS A 210 5.24 -3.11 -28.04
N ALA A 211 5.89 -1.97 -28.31
CA ALA A 211 6.91 -1.83 -29.33
C ALA A 211 8.32 -2.23 -28.85
N GLY A 212 8.47 -2.53 -27.55
CA GLY A 212 9.74 -2.89 -26.94
C GLY A 212 10.59 -1.69 -26.50
N HIS A 213 10.06 -0.46 -26.56
CA HIS A 213 10.74 0.70 -26.02
C HIS A 213 10.61 0.76 -24.51
N LYS A 214 11.60 1.36 -23.84
CA LYS A 214 11.57 1.60 -22.40
C LYS A 214 10.34 2.44 -22.03
N TYR A 215 9.47 1.84 -21.22
CA TYR A 215 8.24 2.47 -20.70
C TYR A 215 8.49 3.24 -19.41
N ALA A 216 9.11 2.57 -18.44
CA ALA A 216 9.46 3.11 -17.13
C ALA A 216 10.61 2.31 -16.50
N GLU A 217 11.22 2.88 -15.47
CA GLU A 217 12.25 2.21 -14.67
C GLU A 217 12.07 2.55 -13.21
N ALA A 218 12.28 1.57 -12.32
CA ALA A 218 12.25 1.72 -10.88
C ALA A 218 13.32 0.85 -10.23
N SER A 219 13.80 1.27 -9.07
CA SER A 219 14.70 0.46 -8.25
C SER A 219 14.37 0.60 -6.77
N ILE A 220 14.63 -0.48 -6.03
CA ILE A 220 14.61 -0.52 -4.57
C ILE A 220 15.92 -1.14 -4.10
N ARG A 221 16.35 -0.79 -2.89
CA ARG A 221 17.64 -1.24 -2.35
C ARG A 221 17.50 -1.78 -0.95
N THR A 222 18.37 -2.72 -0.62
CA THR A 222 18.56 -3.15 0.77
C THR A 222 19.04 -1.95 1.60
N ALA A 223 18.27 -1.61 2.62
CA ALA A 223 18.63 -0.53 3.53
C ALA A 223 19.81 -0.91 4.41
N GLY A 224 20.64 0.08 4.66
CA GLY A 224 21.70 0.02 5.66
C GLY A 224 21.17 0.26 7.08
N LYS A 225 22.04 0.73 7.97
CA LYS A 225 21.63 1.13 9.33
C LYS A 225 20.75 2.36 9.27
N PRO A 226 19.66 2.42 10.08
CA PRO A 226 18.83 3.60 10.20
C PRO A 226 19.67 4.85 10.56
N ASP A 227 19.44 5.97 9.85
CA ASP A 227 20.25 7.20 10.02
C ASP A 227 19.38 8.41 10.39
N HIS A 228 18.28 8.65 9.68
CA HIS A 228 17.46 9.84 9.90
C HIS A 228 15.99 9.66 9.52
N LEU A 229 15.15 10.54 10.10
CA LEU A 229 13.75 10.67 9.73
C LEU A 229 13.60 11.60 8.52
N VAL A 230 12.61 11.30 7.67
CA VAL A 230 12.18 12.16 6.55
C VAL A 230 10.70 12.48 6.75
N LEU A 231 10.34 13.75 6.64
CA LEU A 231 8.96 14.25 6.71
C LEU A 231 8.51 14.73 5.32
N LYS A 232 7.33 14.27 4.90
CA LYS A 232 6.74 14.68 3.61
C LYS A 232 5.24 14.92 3.76
N ALA A 233 4.77 16.14 3.52
CA ALA A 233 3.34 16.43 3.41
C ALA A 233 2.75 15.81 2.14
N HIS A 234 1.50 15.29 2.23
CA HIS A 234 0.90 14.51 1.17
C HIS A 234 0.30 15.34 0.04
N TYR A 235 -0.53 16.33 0.36
CA TYR A 235 -1.38 16.94 -0.67
C TYR A 235 -1.12 18.45 -0.83
N GLU A 236 -1.44 19.24 0.17
CA GLU A 236 -1.38 20.67 0.05
C GLU A 236 -0.06 21.23 0.60
N PRO A 237 0.63 22.08 -0.17
CA PRO A 237 1.86 22.72 0.30
C PRO A 237 1.60 23.73 1.40
N SER A 238 0.35 24.16 1.62
CA SER A 238 -0.08 25.14 2.61
C SER A 238 -1.46 24.82 3.15
N LEU A 239 -1.77 25.32 4.34
CA LEU A 239 -3.09 25.22 4.98
C LEU A 239 -3.76 26.58 5.01
N VAL A 240 -5.07 26.63 5.24
CA VAL A 240 -5.85 27.83 5.48
C VAL A 240 -6.02 28.03 6.99
N ALA A 241 -5.96 29.28 7.46
CA ALA A 241 -6.10 29.64 8.88
C ALA A 241 -7.58 29.67 9.31
N ASP A 242 -8.27 28.53 9.18
CA ASP A 242 -9.69 28.35 9.52
C ASP A 242 -9.91 27.55 10.82
N GLY A 243 -8.84 27.06 11.44
CA GLY A 243 -8.88 26.22 12.64
C GLY A 243 -9.18 24.75 12.36
N ASP A 244 -9.50 24.37 11.10
CA ASP A 244 -9.94 23.02 10.71
C ASP A 244 -9.07 22.33 9.67
N ALA A 245 -8.38 23.09 8.83
CA ALA A 245 -7.53 22.55 7.75
C ALA A 245 -6.47 21.60 8.31
N LEU A 246 -6.35 20.41 7.70
CA LEU A 246 -5.45 19.33 8.11
C LEU A 246 -4.34 19.12 7.08
N SER A 247 -3.14 18.81 7.57
CA SER A 247 -2.07 18.26 6.75
C SER A 247 -1.67 16.89 7.27
N TYR A 248 -1.57 15.93 6.34
CA TYR A 248 -1.11 14.56 6.58
C TYR A 248 0.37 14.49 6.19
N VAL A 249 1.21 14.18 7.15
CA VAL A 249 2.65 14.14 6.96
C VAL A 249 3.18 12.72 7.13
N THR A 250 3.65 12.11 6.05
CA THR A 250 4.37 10.84 6.13
C THR A 250 5.69 11.05 6.84
N VAL A 251 5.96 10.17 7.78
CA VAL A 251 7.23 10.06 8.50
C VAL A 251 7.87 8.74 8.12
N SER A 252 9.06 8.80 7.54
CA SER A 252 9.81 7.62 7.10
C SER A 252 11.16 7.59 7.80
N LEU A 253 11.59 6.41 8.23
CA LEU A 253 12.94 6.19 8.72
C LEU A 253 13.79 5.62 7.59
N VAL A 254 14.87 6.31 7.28
CA VAL A 254 15.76 5.93 6.19
C VAL A 254 17.20 5.77 6.66
N ASP A 255 17.97 5.04 5.86
CA ASP A 255 19.42 4.95 6.02
C ASP A 255 20.14 6.22 5.49
N LYS A 256 21.45 6.23 5.54
CA LYS A 256 22.27 7.37 5.07
C LYS A 256 22.10 7.69 3.57
N ASP A 257 21.67 6.70 2.76
CA ASP A 257 21.51 6.81 1.31
C ASP A 257 20.05 7.06 0.92
N GLY A 258 19.13 7.22 1.91
CA GLY A 258 17.71 7.50 1.71
C GLY A 258 16.84 6.26 1.48
N ASN A 259 17.37 5.05 1.66
CA ASN A 259 16.57 3.83 1.55
C ASN A 259 15.72 3.64 2.79
N LEU A 260 14.43 3.33 2.60
CA LEU A 260 13.51 3.02 3.70
C LEU A 260 14.01 1.84 4.53
N CYS A 261 13.94 1.95 5.85
CA CYS A 261 14.28 0.90 6.81
C CYS A 261 13.02 0.13 7.25
N PRO A 262 12.51 -0.82 6.47
CA PRO A 262 11.18 -1.42 6.67
C PRO A 262 11.11 -2.39 7.85
N GLN A 263 12.25 -2.77 8.43
CA GLN A 263 12.34 -3.65 9.59
C GLN A 263 12.35 -2.90 10.93
N ASP A 264 12.25 -1.56 10.89
CA ASP A 264 12.36 -0.73 12.09
C ASP A 264 10.99 -0.24 12.56
N GLY A 265 10.65 -0.57 13.81
CA GLY A 265 9.39 -0.20 14.47
C GLY A 265 9.58 0.77 15.65
N ARG A 266 10.68 1.54 15.71
CA ARG A 266 10.94 2.45 16.84
C ARG A 266 9.87 3.52 17.02
N GLU A 267 9.73 4.01 18.25
CA GLU A 267 8.85 5.12 18.59
C GLU A 267 9.37 6.45 18.04
N VAL A 268 8.50 7.20 17.38
CA VAL A 268 8.72 8.58 16.96
C VAL A 268 7.89 9.52 17.84
N LYS A 269 8.51 10.61 18.33
CA LYS A 269 7.85 11.66 19.11
C LYS A 269 7.70 12.91 18.28
N PHE A 270 6.54 13.56 18.40
CA PHE A 270 6.17 14.75 17.66
C PHE A 270 6.09 15.98 18.57
N SER A 271 6.43 17.13 18.02
CA SER A 271 6.10 18.43 18.61
C SER A 271 5.70 19.39 17.50
N VAL A 272 4.71 20.21 17.78
CA VAL A 272 4.22 21.24 16.86
C VAL A 272 4.35 22.61 17.52
N SER A 273 4.76 23.60 16.74
CA SER A 273 4.86 24.98 17.16
C SER A 273 4.37 25.94 16.06
N GLY A 274 4.08 27.19 16.43
CA GLY A 274 3.63 28.23 15.48
C GLY A 274 2.12 28.19 15.21
N ALA A 275 1.72 28.26 13.95
CA ALA A 275 0.34 28.51 13.53
C ALA A 275 -0.54 27.25 13.47
N GLY A 276 -0.43 26.34 14.44
CA GLY A 276 -1.25 25.14 14.50
C GLY A 276 -0.90 24.22 15.64
N ARG A 277 -1.47 22.99 15.63
CA ARG A 277 -1.28 21.98 16.68
C ARG A 277 -1.16 20.58 16.08
N PHE A 278 -0.62 19.67 16.89
CA PHE A 278 -0.70 18.22 16.64
C PHE A 278 -2.17 17.77 16.79
N GLU A 279 -2.62 16.93 15.89
CA GLU A 279 -3.98 16.40 15.90
C GLU A 279 -3.99 14.89 16.19
N ALA A 280 -3.24 14.10 15.41
CA ALA A 280 -3.20 12.66 15.57
C ALA A 280 -1.95 12.06 14.91
N ALA A 281 -1.69 10.78 15.18
CA ALA A 281 -0.77 9.94 14.41
C ALA A 281 -1.30 8.52 14.28
N ALA A 282 -0.93 7.84 13.19
CA ALA A 282 -1.25 6.43 12.93
C ALA A 282 -0.10 5.77 12.18
N ASN A 283 0.07 4.45 12.31
CA ASN A 283 1.14 3.72 11.60
C ASN A 283 0.62 2.65 10.62
N GLY A 284 -0.68 2.35 10.66
CA GLY A 284 -1.29 1.35 9.77
C GLY A 284 -1.11 -0.10 10.21
N ASP A 285 -0.45 -0.36 11.33
CA ASP A 285 -0.37 -1.69 11.94
C ASP A 285 -1.72 -2.04 12.59
N PRO A 286 -2.41 -3.08 12.11
CA PRO A 286 -3.71 -3.48 12.67
C PRO A 286 -3.63 -3.95 14.13
N THR A 287 -2.43 -4.25 14.63
CA THR A 287 -2.19 -4.74 16.00
C THR A 287 -1.64 -3.66 16.94
N CYS A 288 -1.37 -2.45 16.45
CA CYS A 288 -0.79 -1.38 17.24
C CYS A 288 -1.81 -0.77 18.21
N LEU A 289 -1.49 -0.77 19.48
CA LEU A 289 -2.33 -0.23 20.57
C LEU A 289 -1.94 1.20 20.96
N ASP A 290 -1.07 1.86 20.23
CA ASP A 290 -0.72 3.25 20.47
C ASP A 290 -1.94 4.16 20.29
N SER A 291 -2.09 5.12 21.19
CA SER A 291 -3.17 6.11 21.07
C SER A 291 -2.89 7.07 19.91
N PHE A 292 -3.83 7.19 18.98
CA PHE A 292 -3.74 8.12 17.85
C PHE A 292 -3.63 9.60 18.28
N GLN A 293 -4.15 9.95 19.47
CA GLN A 293 -4.18 11.32 19.96
C GLN A 293 -2.91 11.74 20.74
N ARG A 294 -2.02 10.81 21.03
CA ARG A 294 -0.73 11.14 21.67
C ARG A 294 0.29 11.59 20.61
N PRO A 295 1.13 12.59 20.92
CA PRO A 295 2.15 13.07 19.99
C PRO A 295 3.36 12.12 19.93
N GLN A 296 3.08 10.84 19.77
CA GLN A 296 4.07 9.78 19.56
C GLN A 296 3.39 8.60 18.86
N MET A 297 4.18 7.83 18.08
CA MET A 297 3.70 6.66 17.36
C MET A 297 4.89 5.74 17.04
N HIS A 298 4.72 4.43 17.20
CA HIS A 298 5.69 3.47 16.66
C HIS A 298 5.62 3.46 15.13
N LEU A 299 6.75 3.24 14.49
CA LEU A 299 6.78 2.99 13.05
C LEU A 299 6.24 1.59 12.75
N PHE A 300 5.56 1.45 11.62
CA PHE A 300 5.19 0.17 11.03
C PHE A 300 5.76 0.08 9.61
N SER A 301 6.56 -0.96 9.37
CA SER A 301 7.34 -1.08 8.13
C SER A 301 8.13 0.21 7.82
N GLY A 302 8.77 0.79 8.84
CA GLY A 302 9.61 1.98 8.75
C GLY A 302 8.87 3.31 8.58
N MET A 303 7.53 3.34 8.69
CA MET A 303 6.72 4.52 8.41
C MET A 303 5.60 4.72 9.41
N CYS A 304 5.16 5.97 9.55
CA CYS A 304 3.88 6.37 10.15
C CYS A 304 3.40 7.67 9.51
N THR A 305 2.19 8.10 9.87
CA THR A 305 1.64 9.41 9.46
C THR A 305 1.35 10.24 10.69
N ALA A 306 1.83 11.49 10.71
CA ALA A 306 1.42 12.51 11.66
C ALA A 306 0.39 13.44 11.00
N ILE A 307 -0.65 13.81 11.72
CA ILE A 307 -1.68 14.75 11.29
C ILE A 307 -1.53 16.01 12.12
N VAL A 308 -1.45 17.15 11.44
CA VAL A 308 -1.41 18.47 12.07
C VAL A 308 -2.59 19.31 11.61
N ARG A 309 -3.10 20.16 12.49
CA ARG A 309 -4.24 21.02 12.24
C ARG A 309 -3.80 22.48 12.27
N ALA A 310 -4.25 23.27 11.30
CA ALA A 310 -4.05 24.70 11.28
C ALA A 310 -4.75 25.39 12.46
N GLY A 311 -4.17 26.47 12.94
CA GLY A 311 -4.83 27.42 13.84
C GLY A 311 -5.65 28.46 13.07
N GLU A 312 -6.26 29.39 13.81
CA GLU A 312 -7.06 30.49 13.26
C GLU A 312 -6.21 31.71 12.81
N LYS A 313 -4.90 31.66 12.99
CA LYS A 313 -3.98 32.74 12.63
C LYS A 313 -3.01 32.26 11.57
N ALA A 314 -2.85 33.08 10.53
CA ALA A 314 -1.83 32.83 9.51
C ALA A 314 -0.41 32.85 10.09
N GLY A 315 0.49 32.10 9.48
CA GLY A 315 1.87 31.97 9.92
C GLY A 315 2.52 30.70 9.42
N THR A 316 3.51 30.20 10.15
CA THR A 316 4.16 28.93 9.86
C THR A 316 3.84 27.93 10.97
N LEU A 317 3.29 26.77 10.60
CA LEU A 317 3.19 25.60 11.45
C LEU A 317 4.48 24.79 11.26
N ARG A 318 5.19 24.50 12.35
CA ARG A 318 6.39 23.66 12.32
C ARG A 318 6.12 22.34 13.03
N LEU A 319 6.15 21.24 12.27
CA LEU A 319 6.18 19.88 12.81
C LEU A 319 7.62 19.42 12.97
N LYS A 320 7.98 18.93 14.16
CA LYS A 320 9.25 18.28 14.44
C LYS A 320 9.00 16.83 14.86
N ALA A 321 9.78 15.89 14.28
CA ALA A 321 9.79 14.48 14.64
C ALA A 321 11.18 14.08 15.16
N THR A 322 11.21 13.29 16.23
CA THR A 322 12.46 12.75 16.82
C THR A 322 12.28 11.28 17.17
N ALA A 323 13.35 10.52 17.05
CA ALA A 323 13.39 9.12 17.46
C ALA A 323 14.77 8.78 18.05
N ALA A 324 14.84 7.80 18.93
CA ALA A 324 16.07 7.42 19.60
C ALA A 324 17.12 6.88 18.61
N GLY A 325 18.36 7.35 18.74
CA GLY A 325 19.50 6.83 17.99
C GLY A 325 19.58 7.21 16.52
N VAL A 326 18.75 8.15 16.04
CA VAL A 326 18.77 8.66 14.67
C VAL A 326 18.56 10.18 14.65
N LYS A 327 18.90 10.82 13.53
CA LYS A 327 18.67 12.26 13.36
C LYS A 327 17.17 12.51 13.18
N GLY A 328 16.64 13.47 13.93
CA GLY A 328 15.26 13.96 13.75
C GLY A 328 15.10 14.82 12.50
N ALA A 329 13.85 15.16 12.19
CA ALA A 329 13.50 16.02 11.07
C ALA A 329 12.47 17.08 11.49
N SER A 330 12.38 18.14 10.70
CA SER A 330 11.36 19.19 10.84
C SER A 330 10.77 19.54 9.49
N LEU A 331 9.48 19.90 9.47
CA LEU A 331 8.77 20.35 8.30
C LEU A 331 8.01 21.64 8.63
N ASP A 332 8.20 22.67 7.83
CA ASP A 332 7.46 23.91 7.92
C ASP A 332 6.31 23.89 6.90
N ILE A 333 5.10 24.14 7.38
CA ILE A 333 3.87 24.18 6.58
C ILE A 333 3.30 25.61 6.69
N PRO A 334 3.22 26.35 5.58
CA PRO A 334 2.59 27.67 5.57
C PRO A 334 1.10 27.57 5.92
N VAL A 335 0.63 28.45 6.80
CA VAL A 335 -0.79 28.63 7.10
C VAL A 335 -1.19 30.01 6.58
N LEU A 336 -1.98 30.01 5.50
CA LEU A 336 -2.37 31.22 4.77
C LEU A 336 -3.60 31.87 5.41
N PRO A 337 -3.76 33.22 5.31
CA PRO A 337 -4.96 33.87 5.78
C PRO A 337 -6.22 33.27 5.11
N THR A 338 -7.32 33.21 5.87
CA THR A 338 -8.63 32.91 5.30
C THR A 338 -9.02 34.05 4.37
N THR A 339 -9.18 33.77 3.09
CA THR A 339 -9.81 34.74 2.17
C THR A 339 -11.28 34.86 2.57
N ARG A 340 -11.66 35.89 3.31
CA ARG A 340 -13.07 36.22 3.50
C ARG A 340 -13.65 36.50 2.12
N GLN A 341 -14.57 35.68 1.64
CA GLN A 341 -15.47 36.01 0.57
C GLN A 341 -16.54 36.99 1.09
#